data_1152ea4b51420f89ed00b6ee43b36c89
#
_entry.id   1152ea4b51420f89ed00b6ee43b36c89
#
_cell.length_a   1.000
_cell.length_b   1.000
_cell.length_c   1.000
_cell.angle_alpha   90.00
_cell.angle_beta   90.00
_cell.angle_gamma   90.00
#
_symmetry.space_group_name_H-M   'P 1'
#
loop_
_entity.id
_entity.type
_entity.pdbx_description
1 polymer ?
#
loop_
_entity_poly.entity_id
_entity_poly.type
_entity_poly.pdbx_seq_one_letter_code
_entity_poly.pdbx_strand_id
1 'polypeptide(L)'
;MADVLTPKVRSVENMVQRARNATRKTSSPACPVCHLKAWISLFFDGTGNHRERDFPKCHSNVAALYDAHLDKPEEGVIPLYYEGLGRAFSFRERYEETKVYGRGGVRTVKHEGYEEVDDRDLGKGFADGITERLEKALFELIDQIERLRGKLNVDEINLAVFGFSRGATEARAFLHWLATYSKVKKAGNKLIYDGVPLNVKFLGVFDTVESVGWAGTNKMPELIKTKVPAFVEKCTHIVAAHELRAAFPLTQVDCDHRCVVYPGAHSDIGGGYEPDEQGRSNQLARIALLQMLDEARGTGLKMMSVDEMKASKRWEDRFKPSFDVPPVVHKSLNDYISAVKPSGSMPQHFQAHMNHYWRWIDSGLAMEDVEQKRQA
;
A
#
# COMPACT_ATOMS: atom_id res chain seq x y z
N MET A 1 -17.86 -25.95 -2.62
CA MET A 1 -17.03 -25.03 -3.43
C MET A 1 -16.45 -23.90 -2.57
N ALA A 2 -15.98 -24.25 -1.37
CA ALA A 2 -15.41 -23.26 -0.43
C ALA A 2 -13.86 -23.26 -0.39
N ASP A 3 -13.21 -24.13 -1.18
CA ASP A 3 -11.77 -24.40 -1.05
C ASP A 3 -10.86 -23.58 -1.95
N VAL A 4 -11.42 -22.69 -2.76
CA VAL A 4 -10.64 -21.97 -3.78
C VAL A 4 -9.93 -20.73 -3.21
N LEU A 5 -10.22 -20.34 -1.97
CA LEU A 5 -9.94 -19.03 -1.44
C LEU A 5 -9.03 -18.96 -0.23
N THR A 6 -8.57 -20.07 0.23
CA THR A 6 -7.49 -20.07 1.20
C THR A 6 -6.18 -19.74 0.48
N PRO A 7 -5.39 -18.77 0.97
CA PRO A 7 -4.01 -18.61 0.51
C PRO A 7 -3.37 -19.99 0.42
N LYS A 8 -2.48 -20.24 -0.54
CA LYS A 8 -1.74 -21.51 -0.63
C LYS A 8 -0.85 -21.67 0.61
N VAL A 9 -1.49 -21.76 1.77
CA VAL A 9 -0.88 -21.75 3.11
C VAL A 9 0.23 -22.78 3.22
N ARG A 10 0.02 -23.98 2.63
CA ARG A 10 1.07 -25.02 2.59
C ARG A 10 2.33 -24.56 1.89
N SER A 11 2.18 -23.74 0.87
CA SER A 11 3.26 -23.14 0.11
C SER A 11 4.05 -22.17 0.97
N VAL A 12 3.35 -21.23 1.61
CA VAL A 12 3.95 -20.23 2.52
C VAL A 12 4.60 -20.92 3.73
N GLU A 13 3.95 -21.90 4.35
CA GLU A 13 4.51 -22.67 5.47
C GLU A 13 5.81 -23.39 5.11
N ASN A 14 5.86 -24.02 3.94
CA ASN A 14 7.08 -24.68 3.47
C ASN A 14 8.22 -23.67 3.24
N MET A 15 7.90 -22.49 2.68
CA MET A 15 8.87 -21.42 2.46
C MET A 15 9.39 -20.86 3.79
N VAL A 16 8.49 -20.60 4.74
CA VAL A 16 8.85 -20.14 6.09
C VAL A 16 9.70 -21.17 6.81
N GLN A 17 9.37 -22.45 6.74
CA GLN A 17 10.15 -23.50 7.38
C GLN A 17 11.57 -23.60 6.80
N ARG A 18 11.72 -23.39 5.51
CA ARG A 18 13.05 -23.35 4.83
C ARG A 18 13.85 -22.12 5.25
N ALA A 19 13.22 -20.94 5.30
CA ALA A 19 13.83 -19.71 5.81
C ALA A 19 14.33 -19.89 7.25
N ARG A 20 13.53 -20.49 8.14
CA ARG A 20 13.92 -20.83 9.52
C ARG A 20 15.14 -21.75 9.56
N ASN A 21 15.15 -22.79 8.73
CA ASN A 21 16.27 -23.74 8.69
C ASN A 21 17.56 -23.08 8.18
N ALA A 22 17.45 -22.17 7.21
CA ALA A 22 18.58 -21.38 6.72
C ALA A 22 19.12 -20.43 7.82
N THR A 23 18.23 -19.76 8.54
CA THR A 23 18.59 -18.81 9.63
C THR A 23 19.24 -19.55 10.82
N ARG A 24 18.74 -20.75 11.17
CA ARG A 24 19.33 -21.57 12.24
C ARG A 24 20.79 -21.97 11.98
N LYS A 25 21.19 -22.08 10.72
CA LYS A 25 22.58 -22.43 10.35
C LYS A 25 23.56 -21.27 10.49
N THR A 26 23.07 -20.04 10.60
CA THR A 26 23.88 -18.81 10.60
C THR A 26 23.77 -17.99 11.88
N SER A 27 22.89 -18.35 12.83
CA SER A 27 22.65 -17.55 14.01
C SER A 27 23.63 -17.85 15.15
N SER A 28 24.34 -16.82 15.60
CA SER A 28 24.81 -16.75 16.99
C SER A 28 23.59 -16.78 17.93
N PRO A 29 23.71 -17.32 19.16
CA PRO A 29 22.60 -17.32 20.11
C PRO A 29 22.10 -15.87 20.31
N ALA A 30 20.76 -15.69 20.27
CA ALA A 30 20.13 -14.40 20.51
C ALA A 30 20.61 -13.82 21.86
N CYS A 31 20.95 -12.54 21.87
CA CYS A 31 21.30 -11.86 23.12
C CYS A 31 20.09 -11.91 24.07
N PRO A 32 20.19 -12.53 25.27
CA PRO A 32 19.04 -12.71 26.14
C PRO A 32 18.48 -11.41 26.76
N VAL A 33 19.12 -10.26 26.49
CA VAL A 33 18.78 -8.96 27.10
C VAL A 33 18.18 -7.99 26.07
N CYS A 34 18.25 -8.29 24.78
CA CYS A 34 17.75 -7.36 23.74
C CYS A 34 16.28 -7.61 23.44
N HIS A 35 15.40 -6.80 24.03
CA HIS A 35 13.97 -6.77 23.77
C HIS A 35 13.67 -5.84 22.59
N LEU A 36 12.95 -6.35 21.57
CA LEU A 36 12.67 -5.61 20.35
C LEU A 36 11.15 -5.49 20.11
N LYS A 37 10.70 -4.28 19.79
CA LYS A 37 9.41 -4.03 19.17
C LYS A 37 9.61 -3.86 17.67
N ALA A 38 9.26 -4.87 16.89
CA ALA A 38 9.37 -4.80 15.45
C ALA A 38 8.33 -3.85 14.86
N TRP A 39 8.72 -3.10 13.82
CA TRP A 39 7.87 -2.22 13.02
C TRP A 39 8.01 -2.58 11.56
N ILE A 40 7.02 -3.25 11.01
CA ILE A 40 7.04 -3.68 9.60
C ILE A 40 5.88 -3.00 8.88
N SER A 41 6.19 -2.32 7.77
CA SER A 41 5.18 -1.60 6.99
C SER A 41 5.12 -2.16 5.58
N LEU A 42 3.89 -2.36 5.06
CA LEU A 42 3.63 -2.86 3.73
C LEU A 42 3.00 -1.75 2.88
N PHE A 43 3.49 -1.58 1.66
CA PHE A 43 3.11 -0.51 0.74
C PHE A 43 2.65 -1.11 -0.58
N PHE A 44 1.33 -1.13 -0.83
CA PHE A 44 0.72 -1.64 -2.07
C PHE A 44 0.39 -0.48 -3.01
N ASP A 45 1.12 -0.39 -4.11
CA ASP A 45 0.99 0.74 -5.02
C ASP A 45 -0.22 0.63 -5.97
N GLY A 46 -0.62 1.76 -6.54
CA GLY A 46 -1.72 1.84 -7.49
C GLY A 46 -1.42 1.14 -8.80
N THR A 47 -2.46 0.68 -9.49
CA THR A 47 -2.33 0.00 -10.79
C THR A 47 -1.45 0.77 -11.75
N GLY A 48 -0.47 0.08 -12.31
CA GLY A 48 0.51 0.63 -13.24
C GLY A 48 1.61 1.46 -12.59
N ASN A 49 1.52 1.76 -11.28
CA ASN A 49 2.56 2.52 -10.58
C ASN A 49 3.78 1.66 -10.22
N HIS A 50 4.94 2.31 -10.23
CA HIS A 50 6.21 1.68 -9.91
C HIS A 50 7.19 2.71 -9.33
N ARG A 51 7.63 2.50 -8.09
CA ARG A 51 8.45 3.44 -7.32
C ARG A 51 9.64 4.05 -8.08
N GLU A 52 10.42 3.24 -8.79
CA GLU A 52 11.64 3.74 -9.45
C GLU A 52 11.37 4.26 -10.87
N ARG A 53 10.39 3.70 -11.60
CA ARG A 53 10.10 4.12 -12.99
C ARG A 53 9.35 5.43 -13.04
N ASP A 54 8.48 5.67 -12.06
CA ASP A 54 7.61 6.85 -12.01
C ASP A 54 8.30 8.04 -11.34
N PHE A 55 9.44 7.79 -10.67
CA PHE A 55 10.23 8.82 -10.04
C PHE A 55 11.05 9.63 -11.09
N PRO A 56 11.19 10.96 -10.95
CA PRO A 56 10.61 11.83 -9.91
C PRO A 56 9.27 12.47 -10.33
N LYS A 57 8.78 12.24 -11.53
CA LYS A 57 7.71 13.04 -12.13
C LYS A 57 6.32 12.63 -11.66
N CYS A 58 5.99 11.34 -11.79
CA CYS A 58 4.64 10.79 -11.51
C CYS A 58 4.64 9.80 -10.34
N HIS A 59 5.40 10.12 -9.31
CA HIS A 59 5.54 9.30 -8.11
C HIS A 59 4.21 9.23 -7.34
N SER A 60 3.75 8.01 -7.01
CA SER A 60 2.57 7.84 -6.19
C SER A 60 2.84 8.24 -4.74
N ASN A 61 1.77 8.55 -4.00
CA ASN A 61 1.87 8.84 -2.57
C ASN A 61 2.29 7.61 -1.76
N VAL A 62 1.95 6.40 -2.21
CA VAL A 62 2.39 5.14 -1.58
C VAL A 62 3.89 4.96 -1.73
N ALA A 63 4.43 5.18 -2.93
CA ALA A 63 5.88 5.13 -3.17
C ALA A 63 6.64 6.20 -2.37
N ALA A 64 6.08 7.41 -2.27
CA ALA A 64 6.66 8.49 -1.47
C ALA A 64 6.66 8.17 0.03
N LEU A 65 5.58 7.58 0.57
CA LEU A 65 5.52 7.11 1.96
C LEU A 65 6.53 6.00 2.25
N TYR A 66 6.72 5.08 1.30
CA TYR A 66 7.78 4.06 1.41
C TYR A 66 9.16 4.71 1.52
N ASP A 67 9.46 5.72 0.69
CA ASP A 67 10.73 6.45 0.75
C ASP A 67 10.95 7.20 2.06
N ALA A 68 9.87 7.68 2.67
CA ALA A 68 9.88 8.36 3.96
C ALA A 68 10.04 7.39 5.14
N HIS A 69 9.78 6.10 4.95
CA HIS A 69 9.93 5.10 6.01
C HIS A 69 11.41 4.87 6.32
N LEU A 70 11.74 4.69 7.60
CA LEU A 70 13.07 4.26 7.99
C LEU A 70 13.26 2.80 7.60
N ASP A 71 14.45 2.48 7.09
CA ASP A 71 14.86 1.11 6.77
C ASP A 71 16.06 0.77 7.64
N LYS A 72 15.81 0.07 8.75
CA LYS A 72 16.79 -0.32 9.77
C LYS A 72 16.49 -1.73 10.28
N PRO A 73 16.76 -2.74 9.46
CA PRO A 73 16.42 -4.13 9.79
C PRO A 73 17.06 -4.61 11.11
N GLU A 74 18.22 -4.09 11.47
CA GLU A 74 18.91 -4.38 12.73
C GLU A 74 18.16 -3.83 13.96
N GLU A 75 17.35 -2.78 13.77
CA GLU A 75 16.46 -2.21 14.80
C GLU A 75 15.03 -2.77 14.67
N GLY A 76 14.79 -3.72 13.76
CA GLY A 76 13.47 -4.29 13.48
C GLY A 76 12.51 -3.35 12.75
N VAL A 77 13.04 -2.34 12.03
CA VAL A 77 12.24 -1.38 11.25
C VAL A 77 12.40 -1.69 9.77
N ILE A 78 11.33 -2.21 9.15
CA ILE A 78 11.40 -2.80 7.80
C ILE A 78 10.23 -2.33 6.95
N PRO A 79 10.47 -1.62 5.84
CA PRO A 79 9.46 -1.35 4.81
C PRO A 79 9.47 -2.45 3.73
N LEU A 80 8.27 -2.85 3.27
CA LEU A 80 8.07 -3.77 2.16
C LEU A 80 7.20 -3.08 1.10
N TYR A 81 7.66 -3.04 -0.14
CA TYR A 81 6.97 -2.37 -1.24
C TYR A 81 6.54 -3.37 -2.31
N TYR A 82 5.32 -3.15 -2.81
CA TYR A 82 4.70 -3.97 -3.85
C TYR A 82 4.23 -3.06 -4.99
N GLU A 83 4.75 -3.32 -6.18
CA GLU A 83 4.40 -2.62 -7.41
C GLU A 83 2.91 -2.79 -7.72
N GLY A 84 2.32 -1.78 -8.37
CA GLY A 84 0.93 -1.82 -8.76
C GLY A 84 0.60 -2.91 -9.79
N LEU A 85 -0.65 -3.37 -9.79
CA LEU A 85 -1.17 -4.32 -10.78
C LEU A 85 -0.84 -3.87 -12.21
N GLY A 86 -0.56 -4.81 -13.11
CA GLY A 86 -0.10 -4.53 -14.48
C GLY A 86 1.39 -4.24 -14.57
N ARG A 87 2.14 -4.39 -13.49
CA ARG A 87 3.61 -4.38 -13.49
C ARG A 87 4.14 -5.76 -13.14
N ALA A 88 5.14 -6.20 -13.89
CA ALA A 88 5.85 -7.42 -13.56
C ALA A 88 6.54 -7.28 -12.20
N PHE A 89 6.47 -8.31 -11.40
CA PHE A 89 7.18 -8.39 -10.13
C PHE A 89 7.87 -9.74 -10.00
N SER A 90 8.99 -9.77 -9.29
CA SER A 90 9.67 -11.03 -8.99
C SER A 90 9.21 -11.57 -7.64
N PHE A 91 8.85 -12.83 -7.63
CA PHE A 91 8.51 -13.58 -6.45
C PHE A 91 9.63 -14.57 -6.18
N ARG A 92 10.21 -14.57 -4.98
CA ARG A 92 11.27 -15.50 -4.61
C ARG A 92 10.69 -16.89 -4.52
N GLU A 93 10.84 -17.63 -5.63
CA GLU A 93 10.40 -18.99 -5.65
C GLU A 93 11.36 -19.94 -4.99
N ARG A 94 10.80 -20.96 -4.56
CA ARG A 94 11.24 -22.13 -3.90
C ARG A 94 12.39 -22.79 -4.59
N TYR A 95 13.12 -23.52 -3.78
CA TYR A 95 14.06 -24.52 -4.26
C TYR A 95 13.44 -25.40 -5.35
N GLU A 96 13.85 -25.25 -6.58
CA GLU A 96 13.69 -26.28 -7.57
C GLU A 96 14.62 -27.45 -7.23
N GLU A 97 14.03 -28.63 -7.08
CA GLU A 97 14.82 -29.83 -6.93
C GLU A 97 15.14 -30.38 -8.32
N THR A 98 16.33 -30.13 -8.83
CA THR A 98 16.80 -30.74 -10.05
C THR A 98 17.52 -32.06 -9.72
N LYS A 99 16.99 -33.15 -10.24
CA LYS A 99 17.66 -34.45 -10.13
C LYS A 99 18.71 -34.56 -11.23
N VAL A 100 19.98 -34.54 -10.85
CA VAL A 100 21.07 -34.73 -11.79
C VAL A 100 21.47 -36.22 -11.79
N TYR A 101 21.36 -36.85 -12.94
CA TYR A 101 21.78 -38.24 -13.14
C TYR A 101 23.22 -38.29 -13.61
N GLY A 102 24.07 -38.99 -12.89
CA GLY A 102 25.50 -39.17 -13.22
C GLY A 102 25.99 -40.58 -12.89
N ARG A 103 27.21 -40.91 -13.29
CA ARG A 103 27.85 -42.24 -13.05
C ARG A 103 27.88 -42.66 -11.57
N GLY A 104 27.56 -41.81 -10.63
CA GLY A 104 27.53 -42.09 -9.18
C GLY A 104 26.13 -42.08 -8.56
N GLY A 105 25.04 -42.06 -9.35
CA GLY A 105 23.65 -42.05 -8.85
C GLY A 105 22.94 -40.72 -9.05
N VAL A 106 21.76 -40.60 -8.46
CA VAL A 106 20.92 -39.39 -8.52
C VAL A 106 21.38 -38.40 -7.45
N ARG A 107 21.82 -37.22 -7.86
CA ARG A 107 22.09 -36.11 -6.96
C ARG A 107 21.00 -35.07 -7.08
N THR A 108 20.35 -34.75 -5.97
CA THR A 108 19.38 -33.65 -5.90
C THR A 108 20.10 -32.33 -5.68
N VAL A 109 20.02 -31.43 -6.64
CA VAL A 109 20.55 -30.07 -6.51
C VAL A 109 19.38 -29.15 -6.24
N LYS A 110 19.46 -28.39 -5.15
CA LYS A 110 18.45 -27.40 -4.76
C LYS A 110 18.91 -26.03 -5.24
N HIS A 111 18.10 -25.41 -6.08
CA HIS A 111 18.33 -24.06 -6.55
C HIS A 111 17.30 -23.12 -5.93
N GLU A 112 17.76 -21.96 -5.47
CA GLU A 112 16.89 -20.84 -5.12
C GLU A 112 16.64 -20.06 -6.41
N GLY A 113 15.42 -20.08 -6.92
CA GLY A 113 15.00 -19.36 -8.12
C GLY A 113 14.10 -18.18 -7.80
N TYR A 114 14.04 -17.22 -8.71
CA TYR A 114 13.03 -16.18 -8.72
C TYR A 114 12.12 -16.45 -9.91
N GLU A 115 10.81 -16.49 -9.67
CA GLU A 115 9.83 -16.47 -10.74
C GLU A 115 9.46 -15.01 -10.99
N GLU A 116 9.56 -14.57 -12.24
CA GLU A 116 9.05 -13.28 -12.66
C GLU A 116 7.61 -13.45 -13.07
N VAL A 117 6.70 -12.94 -12.26
CA VAL A 117 5.28 -12.94 -12.56
C VAL A 117 4.96 -11.69 -13.36
N ASP A 118 4.54 -11.88 -14.60
CA ASP A 118 4.09 -10.81 -15.49
C ASP A 118 2.56 -10.81 -15.56
N ASP A 119 1.93 -9.85 -14.91
CA ASP A 119 0.47 -9.67 -14.91
C ASP A 119 -0.01 -8.66 -15.99
N ARG A 120 0.85 -8.28 -16.94
CA ARG A 120 0.48 -7.43 -18.08
C ARG A 120 -0.50 -8.10 -19.04
N ASP A 121 -0.65 -9.41 -18.92
CA ASP A 121 -1.59 -10.16 -19.77
C ASP A 121 -3.03 -9.95 -19.28
N LEU A 122 -3.71 -8.99 -19.90
CA LEU A 122 -5.13 -8.66 -19.64
C LEU A 122 -6.07 -9.88 -19.77
N GLY A 123 -5.59 -10.99 -20.34
CA GLY A 123 -6.36 -12.23 -20.51
C GLY A 123 -6.48 -13.10 -19.27
N LYS A 124 -5.60 -12.95 -18.27
CA LYS A 124 -5.63 -13.76 -17.03
C LYS A 124 -6.43 -13.13 -15.89
N GLY A 125 -6.93 -11.93 -16.09
CA GLY A 125 -7.76 -11.22 -15.11
C GLY A 125 -6.99 -10.65 -13.92
N PHE A 126 -7.31 -9.42 -13.57
CA PHE A 126 -6.70 -8.70 -12.43
C PHE A 126 -6.79 -9.45 -11.09
N ALA A 127 -7.70 -10.43 -10.96
CA ALA A 127 -7.88 -11.20 -9.73
C ALA A 127 -6.69 -12.11 -9.41
N ASP A 128 -6.07 -12.70 -10.43
CA ASP A 128 -4.92 -13.59 -10.23
C ASP A 128 -3.69 -12.79 -9.78
N GLY A 129 -3.44 -11.64 -10.38
CA GLY A 129 -2.35 -10.75 -9.98
C GLY A 129 -2.47 -10.23 -8.53
N ILE A 130 -3.69 -9.97 -8.05
CA ILE A 130 -3.92 -9.61 -6.63
C ILE A 130 -3.54 -10.78 -5.72
N THR A 131 -4.01 -11.99 -6.03
CA THR A 131 -3.74 -13.18 -5.22
C THR A 131 -2.25 -13.44 -5.07
N GLU A 132 -1.51 -13.38 -6.17
CA GLU A 132 -0.07 -13.61 -6.19
C GLU A 132 0.69 -12.54 -5.38
N ARG A 133 0.27 -11.26 -5.46
CA ARG A 133 0.85 -10.19 -4.62
C ARG A 133 0.55 -10.37 -3.14
N LEU A 134 -0.64 -10.80 -2.78
CA LEU A 134 -0.99 -11.11 -1.40
C LEU A 134 -0.20 -12.30 -0.86
N GLU A 135 0.02 -13.34 -1.68
CA GLU A 135 0.89 -14.48 -1.32
C GLU A 135 2.34 -14.00 -1.09
N LYS A 136 2.89 -13.20 -1.99
CA LYS A 136 4.23 -12.59 -1.86
C LYS A 136 4.32 -11.77 -0.58
N ALA A 137 3.37 -10.87 -0.36
CA ALA A 137 3.36 -9.99 0.81
C ALA A 137 3.29 -10.77 2.12
N LEU A 138 2.44 -11.79 2.19
CA LEU A 138 2.34 -12.64 3.36
C LEU A 138 3.64 -13.42 3.59
N PHE A 139 4.23 -13.98 2.54
CA PHE A 139 5.49 -14.69 2.64
C PHE A 139 6.62 -13.78 3.12
N GLU A 140 6.80 -12.62 2.50
CA GLU A 140 7.87 -11.69 2.86
C GLU A 140 7.70 -11.16 4.29
N LEU A 141 6.48 -10.81 4.70
CA LEU A 141 6.22 -10.42 6.09
C LEU A 141 6.63 -11.52 7.07
N ILE A 142 6.22 -12.76 6.82
CA ILE A 142 6.53 -13.89 7.71
C ILE A 142 8.04 -14.19 7.71
N ASP A 143 8.70 -14.14 6.56
CA ASP A 143 10.14 -14.32 6.47
C ASP A 143 10.89 -13.26 7.29
N GLN A 144 10.50 -11.98 7.20
CA GLN A 144 11.10 -10.92 8.01
C GLN A 144 10.87 -11.12 9.51
N ILE A 145 9.66 -11.47 9.92
CA ILE A 145 9.36 -11.77 11.34
C ILE A 145 10.24 -12.94 11.84
N GLU A 146 10.34 -14.02 11.08
CA GLU A 146 11.13 -15.18 11.49
C GLU A 146 12.64 -14.88 11.52
N ARG A 147 13.13 -14.04 10.60
CA ARG A 147 14.54 -13.57 10.61
C ARG A 147 14.84 -12.73 11.85
N LEU A 148 13.92 -11.84 12.23
CA LEU A 148 14.08 -11.04 13.46
C LEU A 148 14.08 -11.94 14.69
N ARG A 149 13.10 -12.84 14.80
CA ARG A 149 12.98 -13.79 15.94
C ARG A 149 14.14 -14.77 16.02
N GLY A 150 14.78 -15.07 14.91
CA GLY A 150 15.98 -15.89 14.88
C GLY A 150 17.24 -15.21 15.46
N LYS A 151 17.23 -13.89 15.58
CA LYS A 151 18.37 -13.08 16.02
C LYS A 151 18.11 -12.32 17.32
N LEU A 152 16.87 -11.94 17.60
CA LEU A 152 16.48 -11.03 18.67
C LEU A 152 15.25 -11.56 19.41
N ASN A 153 15.08 -11.15 20.67
CA ASN A 153 13.85 -11.37 21.42
C ASN A 153 12.80 -10.35 20.97
N VAL A 154 11.86 -10.76 20.12
CA VAL A 154 10.78 -9.92 19.63
C VAL A 154 9.61 -10.00 20.61
N ASP A 155 9.34 -8.90 21.31
CA ASP A 155 8.25 -8.82 22.30
C ASP A 155 6.92 -8.44 21.65
N GLU A 156 6.98 -7.69 20.55
CA GLU A 156 5.81 -7.10 19.90
C GLU A 156 6.11 -6.88 18.41
N ILE A 157 5.13 -7.16 17.58
CA ILE A 157 5.19 -6.89 16.14
C ILE A 157 4.12 -5.84 15.83
N ASN A 158 4.55 -4.68 15.34
CA ASN A 158 3.68 -3.60 14.93
C ASN A 158 3.67 -3.50 13.41
N LEU A 159 2.48 -3.52 12.81
CA LEU A 159 2.28 -3.42 11.38
C LEU A 159 1.61 -2.12 11.01
N ALA A 160 2.01 -1.56 9.86
CA ALA A 160 1.23 -0.60 9.13
C ALA A 160 1.07 -1.07 7.69
N VAL A 161 -0.08 -0.77 7.10
CA VAL A 161 -0.38 -1.17 5.72
C VAL A 161 -0.89 0.05 4.97
N PHE A 162 -0.32 0.29 3.79
CA PHE A 162 -0.69 1.42 2.93
C PHE A 162 -1.11 0.91 1.56
N GLY A 163 -2.02 1.65 0.91
CA GLY A 163 -2.41 1.32 -0.44
C GLY A 163 -3.06 2.48 -1.19
N PHE A 164 -2.98 2.41 -2.53
CA PHE A 164 -3.64 3.35 -3.43
C PHE A 164 -4.43 2.60 -4.50
N SER A 165 -5.64 3.07 -4.81
CA SER A 165 -6.44 2.47 -5.89
C SER A 165 -6.73 0.98 -5.63
N ARG A 166 -6.41 0.09 -6.58
CA ARG A 166 -6.47 -1.36 -6.40
C ARG A 166 -5.42 -1.86 -5.39
N GLY A 167 -4.30 -1.19 -5.23
CA GLY A 167 -3.37 -1.46 -4.13
C GLY A 167 -3.98 -1.17 -2.75
N ALA A 168 -4.94 -0.24 -2.65
CA ALA A 168 -5.71 -0.05 -1.42
C ALA A 168 -6.66 -1.25 -1.15
N THR A 169 -7.19 -1.86 -2.20
CA THR A 169 -7.93 -3.13 -2.12
C THR A 169 -7.02 -4.27 -1.66
N GLU A 170 -5.80 -4.36 -2.22
CA GLU A 170 -4.79 -5.34 -1.78
C GLU A 170 -4.42 -5.13 -0.31
N ALA A 171 -4.17 -3.91 0.12
CA ALA A 171 -3.86 -3.57 1.51
C ALA A 171 -4.95 -4.02 2.48
N ARG A 172 -6.22 -3.80 2.13
CA ARG A 172 -7.38 -4.23 2.93
C ARG A 172 -7.54 -5.75 2.94
N ALA A 173 -7.45 -6.38 1.77
CA ALA A 173 -7.54 -7.83 1.63
C ALA A 173 -6.39 -8.56 2.34
N PHE A 174 -5.18 -8.01 2.29
CA PHE A 174 -4.01 -8.55 2.98
C PHE A 174 -4.24 -8.77 4.47
N LEU A 175 -4.93 -7.85 5.13
CA LEU A 175 -5.23 -7.97 6.56
C LEU A 175 -6.14 -9.17 6.87
N HIS A 176 -7.08 -9.49 5.98
CA HIS A 176 -7.90 -10.70 6.13
C HIS A 176 -7.06 -11.97 5.91
N TRP A 177 -6.17 -11.96 4.92
CA TRP A 177 -5.28 -13.08 4.64
C TRP A 177 -4.32 -13.33 5.80
N LEU A 178 -3.71 -12.27 6.35
CA LEU A 178 -2.86 -12.35 7.53
C LEU A 178 -3.58 -13.02 8.69
N ALA A 179 -4.84 -12.66 8.94
CA ALA A 179 -5.63 -13.23 10.03
C ALA A 179 -6.02 -14.72 9.84
N THR A 180 -5.88 -15.26 8.61
CA THR A 180 -6.11 -16.67 8.30
C THR A 180 -4.84 -17.51 8.30
N TYR A 181 -3.67 -16.89 8.45
CA TYR A 181 -2.40 -17.61 8.48
C TYR A 181 -2.32 -18.52 9.71
N SER A 182 -1.87 -19.76 9.54
CA SER A 182 -1.93 -20.83 10.56
C SER A 182 -1.28 -20.48 11.91
N LYS A 183 -0.23 -19.63 11.89
CA LYS A 183 0.46 -19.18 13.11
C LYS A 183 -0.13 -17.92 13.72
N VAL A 184 -1.11 -17.30 13.07
CA VAL A 184 -1.80 -16.12 13.58
C VAL A 184 -3.07 -16.57 14.28
N LYS A 185 -3.18 -16.25 15.56
CA LYS A 185 -4.38 -16.49 16.37
C LYS A 185 -5.11 -15.18 16.58
N LYS A 186 -6.42 -15.21 16.42
CA LYS A 186 -7.29 -14.08 16.74
C LYS A 186 -7.85 -14.24 18.14
N ALA A 187 -7.62 -13.24 19.00
CA ALA A 187 -8.14 -13.17 20.36
C ALA A 187 -8.97 -11.88 20.51
N GLY A 188 -10.27 -11.97 20.23
CA GLY A 188 -11.12 -10.77 20.12
C GLY A 188 -10.64 -9.84 18.99
N ASN A 189 -10.34 -8.59 19.34
CA ASN A 189 -9.80 -7.58 18.42
C ASN A 189 -8.25 -7.53 18.42
N LYS A 190 -7.58 -8.63 18.78
CA LYS A 190 -6.12 -8.71 18.80
C LYS A 190 -5.65 -9.88 17.97
N LEU A 191 -4.48 -9.74 17.36
CA LEU A 191 -3.78 -10.84 16.71
C LEU A 191 -2.54 -11.22 17.53
N ILE A 192 -2.22 -12.51 17.49
CA ILE A 192 -1.06 -13.10 18.14
C ILE A 192 -0.35 -13.99 17.12
N TYR A 193 0.90 -13.69 16.80
CA TYR A 193 1.73 -14.51 15.93
C TYR A 193 2.64 -15.41 16.77
N ASP A 194 2.35 -16.71 16.79
CA ASP A 194 3.19 -17.72 17.47
C ASP A 194 3.62 -17.28 18.89
N GLY A 195 2.63 -16.78 19.67
CA GLY A 195 2.81 -16.31 21.05
C GLY A 195 3.21 -14.83 21.21
N VAL A 196 3.57 -14.12 20.13
CA VAL A 196 3.97 -12.71 20.16
C VAL A 196 2.78 -11.83 19.74
N PRO A 197 2.46 -10.73 20.47
CA PRO A 197 1.46 -9.76 20.04
C PRO A 197 1.75 -9.21 18.64
N LEU A 198 0.75 -9.23 17.77
CA LEU A 198 0.78 -8.71 16.42
C LEU A 198 -0.26 -7.59 16.30
N ASN A 199 0.18 -6.35 16.29
CA ASN A 199 -0.70 -5.19 16.31
C ASN A 199 -0.73 -4.54 14.91
N VAL A 200 -1.91 -4.35 14.35
CA VAL A 200 -2.08 -3.53 13.14
C VAL A 200 -2.34 -2.10 13.57
N LYS A 201 -1.27 -1.32 13.67
CA LYS A 201 -1.28 0.05 14.20
C LYS A 201 -1.94 1.04 13.26
N PHE A 202 -1.77 0.83 11.94
CA PHE A 202 -2.27 1.77 10.95
C PHE A 202 -2.64 1.09 9.64
N LEU A 203 -3.78 1.50 9.09
CA LEU A 203 -4.16 1.26 7.70
C LEU A 203 -4.38 2.61 7.02
N GLY A 204 -3.51 2.98 6.10
CA GLY A 204 -3.59 4.21 5.32
C GLY A 204 -3.94 3.94 3.87
N VAL A 205 -5.12 4.35 3.41
CA VAL A 205 -5.56 4.06 2.05
C VAL A 205 -5.98 5.33 1.31
N PHE A 206 -5.56 5.41 0.03
CA PHE A 206 -5.93 6.48 -0.88
C PHE A 206 -6.91 5.91 -1.90
N ASP A 207 -8.06 6.53 -2.00
CA ASP A 207 -9.11 6.36 -3.02
C ASP A 207 -9.27 4.93 -3.52
N THR A 208 -9.74 4.05 -2.63
CA THR A 208 -9.83 2.59 -2.85
C THR A 208 -10.76 2.25 -4.01
N VAL A 209 -10.28 1.44 -4.95
CA VAL A 209 -11.05 0.93 -6.08
C VAL A 209 -11.06 -0.60 -6.05
N GLU A 210 -12.26 -1.20 -5.92
CA GLU A 210 -12.45 -2.65 -5.87
C GLU A 210 -12.69 -3.29 -7.24
N SER A 211 -12.91 -2.51 -8.29
CA SER A 211 -13.22 -3.09 -9.61
C SER A 211 -12.07 -3.96 -10.11
N VAL A 212 -12.30 -5.27 -10.11
CA VAL A 212 -11.39 -6.30 -10.63
C VAL A 212 -12.07 -6.95 -11.84
N GLY A 213 -11.45 -6.86 -13.00
CA GLY A 213 -12.01 -7.37 -14.26
C GLY A 213 -12.24 -6.26 -15.28
N TRP A 214 -13.22 -6.44 -16.18
CA TRP A 214 -13.59 -5.41 -17.16
C TRP A 214 -14.03 -4.14 -16.46
N ALA A 215 -13.56 -3.00 -16.95
CA ALA A 215 -13.92 -1.69 -16.43
C ALA A 215 -15.43 -1.56 -16.21
N GLY A 216 -15.85 -1.25 -14.98
CA GLY A 216 -17.26 -1.11 -14.63
C GLY A 216 -17.97 -2.36 -14.11
N THR A 217 -17.30 -3.52 -14.01
CA THR A 217 -17.88 -4.68 -13.32
C THR A 217 -17.51 -4.67 -11.84
N ASN A 218 -18.48 -4.39 -10.98
CA ASN A 218 -18.32 -4.42 -9.50
C ASN A 218 -18.30 -5.85 -8.92
N LYS A 219 -17.84 -6.83 -9.67
CA LYS A 219 -17.77 -8.20 -9.17
C LYS A 219 -16.36 -8.49 -8.67
N MET A 220 -16.18 -8.25 -7.38
CA MET A 220 -15.04 -8.82 -6.67
C MET A 220 -15.19 -10.33 -6.58
N PRO A 221 -14.13 -11.11 -6.76
CA PRO A 221 -14.12 -12.49 -6.29
C PRO A 221 -14.45 -12.51 -4.80
N GLU A 222 -15.25 -13.48 -4.34
CA GLU A 222 -15.57 -13.67 -2.91
C GLU A 222 -14.32 -13.78 -2.01
N LEU A 223 -13.17 -13.88 -2.63
CA LEU A 223 -11.81 -13.97 -2.14
C LEU A 223 -11.27 -12.72 -1.47
N ILE A 224 -11.69 -11.56 -1.94
CA ILE A 224 -11.08 -10.30 -1.60
C ILE A 224 -12.06 -9.55 -0.69
N LYS A 225 -11.85 -9.71 0.61
CA LYS A 225 -12.62 -8.98 1.62
C LYS A 225 -11.95 -7.63 1.87
N THR A 226 -12.71 -6.57 1.73
CA THR A 226 -12.20 -5.19 1.86
C THR A 226 -12.75 -4.46 3.07
N LYS A 227 -13.69 -5.05 3.82
CA LYS A 227 -14.12 -4.50 5.10
C LYS A 227 -12.91 -4.40 6.04
N VAL A 228 -12.72 -3.24 6.67
CA VAL A 228 -11.60 -3.06 7.62
C VAL A 228 -11.82 -3.95 8.85
N PRO A 229 -10.86 -4.83 9.18
CA PRO A 229 -11.01 -5.72 10.32
C PRO A 229 -10.95 -4.96 11.65
N ALA A 230 -11.72 -5.42 12.64
CA ALA A 230 -11.80 -4.80 13.97
C ALA A 230 -10.47 -4.80 14.77
N PHE A 231 -9.46 -5.53 14.33
CA PHE A 231 -8.13 -5.53 14.94
C PHE A 231 -7.21 -4.42 14.39
N VAL A 232 -7.66 -3.62 13.42
CA VAL A 232 -6.95 -2.42 12.95
C VAL A 232 -7.18 -1.30 13.97
N GLU A 233 -6.11 -0.81 14.59
CA GLU A 233 -6.21 0.20 15.64
C GLU A 233 -6.62 1.58 15.09
N LYS A 234 -6.06 1.97 13.94
CA LYS A 234 -6.40 3.23 13.26
C LYS A 234 -6.45 3.04 11.75
N CYS A 235 -7.51 3.52 11.12
CA CYS A 235 -7.62 3.57 9.67
C CYS A 235 -7.89 5.00 9.22
N THR A 236 -7.15 5.44 8.17
CA THR A 236 -7.40 6.71 7.48
C THR A 236 -7.58 6.45 6.00
N HIS A 237 -8.73 6.85 5.46
CA HIS A 237 -9.05 6.78 4.04
C HIS A 237 -9.18 8.19 3.47
N ILE A 238 -8.26 8.56 2.57
CA ILE A 238 -8.34 9.82 1.84
C ILE A 238 -8.95 9.53 0.47
N VAL A 239 -10.00 10.27 0.09
CA VAL A 239 -10.82 9.99 -1.09
C VAL A 239 -10.99 11.20 -1.99
N ALA A 240 -11.16 10.95 -3.30
CA ALA A 240 -11.36 11.95 -4.34
C ALA A 240 -12.83 12.39 -4.40
N ALA A 241 -13.09 13.71 -4.33
CA ALA A 241 -14.44 14.24 -4.47
C ALA A 241 -14.97 14.25 -5.92
N HIS A 242 -14.07 14.29 -6.91
CA HIS A 242 -14.40 14.51 -8.32
C HIS A 242 -13.96 13.37 -9.24
N GLU A 243 -13.80 12.16 -8.72
CA GLU A 243 -13.58 11.00 -9.60
C GLU A 243 -14.92 10.56 -10.20
N LEU A 244 -15.11 10.87 -11.47
CA LEU A 244 -16.37 10.63 -12.18
C LEU A 244 -16.28 9.47 -13.19
N ARG A 245 -15.10 8.87 -13.34
CA ARG A 245 -14.88 7.78 -14.28
C ARG A 245 -15.51 6.48 -13.75
N ALA A 246 -16.37 5.85 -14.57
CA ALA A 246 -17.02 4.59 -14.19
C ALA A 246 -16.04 3.44 -13.90
N ALA A 247 -14.80 3.54 -14.41
CA ALA A 247 -13.75 2.55 -14.18
C ALA A 247 -13.11 2.62 -12.78
N PHE A 248 -13.42 3.67 -11.99
CA PHE A 248 -12.84 3.91 -10.67
C PHE A 248 -13.93 4.13 -9.60
N PRO A 249 -14.85 3.16 -9.41
CA PRO A 249 -15.87 3.28 -8.38
C PRO A 249 -15.20 3.24 -7.00
N LEU A 250 -15.48 4.26 -6.20
CA LEU A 250 -14.97 4.36 -4.84
C LEU A 250 -15.53 3.26 -3.95
N THR A 251 -14.66 2.50 -3.29
CA THR A 251 -15.04 1.59 -2.21
C THR A 251 -14.73 2.19 -0.85
N GLN A 252 -15.75 2.67 -0.18
CA GLN A 252 -15.62 3.32 1.11
C GLN A 252 -15.15 2.34 2.20
N VAL A 253 -14.51 2.88 3.25
CA VAL A 253 -14.35 2.18 4.52
C VAL A 253 -15.59 2.39 5.39
N ASP A 254 -15.80 1.54 6.39
CA ASP A 254 -16.92 1.69 7.31
C ASP A 254 -16.88 3.04 8.03
N CYS A 255 -18.06 3.56 8.41
CA CYS A 255 -18.24 4.90 9.00
C CYS A 255 -17.52 5.12 10.33
N ASP A 256 -17.07 4.06 11.00
CA ASP A 256 -16.30 4.14 12.26
C ASP A 256 -14.83 4.54 12.03
N HIS A 257 -14.40 4.64 10.78
CA HIS A 257 -13.04 5.00 10.41
C HIS A 257 -12.97 6.43 9.85
N ARG A 258 -11.76 7.02 9.97
CA ARG A 258 -11.53 8.38 9.47
C ARG A 258 -11.51 8.40 7.95
N CYS A 259 -12.50 9.04 7.35
CA CYS A 259 -12.52 9.40 5.94
C CYS A 259 -12.29 10.89 5.76
N VAL A 260 -11.44 11.25 4.79
CA VAL A 260 -11.16 12.64 4.44
C VAL A 260 -11.40 12.82 2.94
N VAL A 261 -12.33 13.72 2.60
CA VAL A 261 -12.68 14.00 1.21
C VAL A 261 -11.89 15.21 0.73
N TYR A 262 -11.08 15.01 -0.30
CA TYR A 262 -10.31 16.06 -0.95
C TYR A 262 -10.91 16.41 -2.31
N PRO A 263 -10.80 17.67 -2.78
CA PRO A 263 -11.10 17.99 -4.17
C PRO A 263 -10.12 17.27 -5.10
N GLY A 264 -10.53 17.09 -6.35
CA GLY A 264 -9.71 16.45 -7.38
C GLY A 264 -10.18 15.04 -7.72
N ALA A 265 -9.56 14.47 -8.74
CA ALA A 265 -9.77 13.10 -9.22
C ALA A 265 -8.80 12.12 -8.55
N HIS A 266 -8.89 10.86 -8.90
CA HIS A 266 -8.16 9.72 -8.34
C HIS A 266 -6.66 9.97 -8.08
N SER A 267 -5.93 10.42 -9.09
CA SER A 267 -4.50 10.66 -8.96
C SER A 267 -4.15 12.02 -8.34
N ASP A 268 -5.11 12.94 -8.18
CA ASP A 268 -4.95 14.12 -7.33
C ASP A 268 -4.92 13.76 -5.84
N ILE A 269 -5.31 12.53 -5.50
CA ILE A 269 -5.34 11.99 -4.14
C ILE A 269 -4.22 10.98 -3.92
N GLY A 270 -4.02 10.07 -4.87
CA GLY A 270 -3.03 8.99 -4.74
C GLY A 270 -1.67 9.28 -5.37
N GLY A 271 -1.54 10.37 -6.12
CA GLY A 271 -0.37 10.64 -6.95
C GLY A 271 -0.44 9.89 -8.28
N GLY A 272 0.60 10.01 -9.08
CA GLY A 272 0.71 9.30 -10.36
C GLY A 272 0.51 10.17 -11.60
N TYR A 273 0.00 11.39 -11.50
CA TYR A 273 -0.01 12.33 -12.62
C TYR A 273 1.37 12.95 -12.86
N GLU A 274 1.72 13.16 -14.13
CA GLU A 274 2.89 13.95 -14.47
C GLU A 274 2.68 15.43 -14.07
N PRO A 275 3.76 16.15 -13.76
CA PRO A 275 3.70 17.59 -13.60
C PRO A 275 3.09 18.24 -14.86
N ASP A 276 2.18 19.16 -14.67
CA ASP A 276 1.54 19.92 -15.75
C ASP A 276 0.73 19.07 -16.76
N GLU A 277 0.39 17.82 -16.41
CA GLU A 277 -0.49 16.99 -17.23
C GLU A 277 -1.82 17.70 -17.46
N GLN A 278 -2.20 17.84 -18.72
CA GLN A 278 -3.38 18.63 -19.13
C GLN A 278 -3.39 20.08 -18.60
N GLY A 279 -2.23 20.67 -18.37
CA GLY A 279 -2.07 22.02 -17.84
C GLY A 279 -2.45 22.16 -16.36
N ARG A 280 -2.45 21.07 -15.59
CA ARG A 280 -2.72 21.04 -14.15
C ARG A 280 -1.48 20.66 -13.36
N SER A 281 -1.30 21.29 -12.21
CA SER A 281 -0.27 20.89 -11.28
C SER A 281 -0.64 19.58 -10.58
N ASN A 282 0.30 18.62 -10.47
CA ASN A 282 0.10 17.39 -9.70
C ASN A 282 0.33 17.57 -8.18
N GLN A 283 0.53 18.80 -7.73
CA GLN A 283 0.94 19.08 -6.34
C GLN A 283 -0.20 18.92 -5.31
N LEU A 284 -1.45 18.88 -5.75
CA LEU A 284 -2.59 18.64 -4.84
C LEU A 284 -2.43 17.29 -4.13
N ALA A 285 -1.99 16.26 -4.85
CA ALA A 285 -1.71 14.94 -4.27
C ALA A 285 -0.70 14.99 -3.12
N ARG A 286 0.23 15.98 -3.14
CA ARG A 286 1.27 16.13 -2.11
C ARG A 286 0.69 16.57 -0.76
N ILE A 287 -0.42 17.33 -0.76
CA ILE A 287 -1.10 17.70 0.49
C ILE A 287 -1.74 16.45 1.13
N ALA A 288 -2.38 15.61 0.32
CA ALA A 288 -2.93 14.32 0.79
C ALA A 288 -1.81 13.40 1.33
N LEU A 289 -0.64 13.39 0.67
CA LEU A 289 0.56 12.69 1.13
C LEU A 289 1.02 13.17 2.52
N LEU A 290 1.15 14.50 2.69
CA LEU A 290 1.60 15.09 3.97
C LEU A 290 0.62 14.76 5.10
N GLN A 291 -0.68 14.82 4.85
CA GLN A 291 -1.68 14.42 5.83
C GLN A 291 -1.53 12.93 6.20
N MET A 292 -1.40 12.03 5.23
CA MET A 292 -1.24 10.61 5.51
C MET A 292 0.06 10.33 6.30
N LEU A 293 1.14 11.02 5.98
CA LEU A 293 2.40 10.94 6.71
C LEU A 293 2.22 11.31 8.19
N ASP A 294 1.54 12.42 8.47
CA ASP A 294 1.29 12.88 9.84
C ASP A 294 0.38 11.91 10.60
N GLU A 295 -0.68 11.41 9.95
CA GLU A 295 -1.58 10.41 10.53
C GLU A 295 -0.84 9.11 10.89
N ALA A 296 0.04 8.64 10.01
CA ALA A 296 0.85 7.44 10.21
C ALA A 296 1.87 7.65 11.35
N ARG A 297 2.62 8.76 11.32
CA ARG A 297 3.60 9.10 12.37
C ARG A 297 2.94 9.24 13.74
N GLY A 298 1.72 9.77 13.78
CA GLY A 298 0.91 9.88 15.00
C GLY A 298 0.60 8.55 15.69
N THR A 299 0.78 7.41 15.00
CA THR A 299 0.65 6.05 15.59
C THR A 299 1.98 5.49 16.12
N GLY A 300 3.06 6.24 16.01
CA GLY A 300 4.40 5.81 16.41
C GLY A 300 5.20 5.11 15.30
N LEU A 301 4.68 5.10 14.06
CA LEU A 301 5.38 4.56 12.92
C LEU A 301 6.74 5.22 12.73
N LYS A 302 7.71 4.42 12.31
CA LYS A 302 9.11 4.83 12.12
C LYS A 302 9.30 5.45 10.74
N MET A 303 8.78 6.67 10.57
CA MET A 303 8.88 7.46 9.35
C MET A 303 9.52 8.81 9.62
N MET A 304 10.29 9.31 8.65
CA MET A 304 10.90 10.63 8.71
C MET A 304 9.82 11.72 8.68
N SER A 305 10.00 12.77 9.46
CA SER A 305 9.27 14.04 9.27
C SER A 305 9.78 14.78 8.05
N VAL A 306 9.01 15.76 7.58
CA VAL A 306 9.47 16.63 6.49
C VAL A 306 10.76 17.36 6.86
N ASP A 307 10.90 17.80 8.12
CA ASP A 307 12.12 18.49 8.58
C ASP A 307 13.33 17.54 8.62
N GLU A 308 13.16 16.29 9.04
CA GLU A 308 14.20 15.26 8.96
C GLU A 308 14.59 14.95 7.52
N MET A 309 13.61 14.90 6.60
CA MET A 309 13.87 14.74 5.16
C MET A 309 14.64 15.92 4.58
N LYS A 310 14.28 17.18 4.95
CA LYS A 310 14.98 18.40 4.55
C LYS A 310 16.42 18.43 5.05
N ALA A 311 16.68 17.89 6.22
CA ALA A 311 18.03 17.78 6.79
C ALA A 311 18.84 16.63 6.17
N SER A 312 18.20 15.72 5.42
CA SER A 312 18.85 14.58 4.79
C SER A 312 19.60 14.98 3.53
N LYS A 313 20.75 14.32 3.27
CA LYS A 313 21.46 14.43 1.99
C LYS A 313 20.63 13.99 0.78
N ARG A 314 19.57 13.21 1.01
CA ARG A 314 18.64 12.73 -0.02
C ARG A 314 17.51 13.72 -0.32
N TRP A 315 17.49 14.92 0.29
CA TRP A 315 16.40 15.88 0.10
C TRP A 315 16.21 16.25 -1.38
N GLU A 316 17.22 16.81 -2.03
CA GLU A 316 17.12 17.28 -3.42
C GLU A 316 16.80 16.14 -4.39
N ASP A 317 17.45 14.98 -4.19
CA ASP A 317 17.38 13.86 -5.13
C ASP A 317 16.17 12.96 -4.94
N ARG A 318 15.61 12.85 -3.72
CA ARG A 318 14.56 11.87 -3.45
C ARG A 318 13.30 12.42 -2.81
N PHE A 319 13.41 13.32 -1.83
CA PHE A 319 12.25 13.74 -1.04
C PHE A 319 11.56 14.98 -1.60
N LYS A 320 12.31 15.97 -2.04
CA LYS A 320 11.81 17.25 -2.52
C LYS A 320 10.73 17.12 -3.60
N PRO A 321 10.84 16.25 -4.62
CA PRO A 321 9.81 16.11 -5.64
C PRO A 321 8.42 15.74 -5.10
N SER A 322 8.37 15.06 -3.94
CA SER A 322 7.12 14.59 -3.33
C SER A 322 6.69 15.38 -2.10
N PHE A 323 7.63 15.94 -1.32
CA PHE A 323 7.34 16.53 -0.01
C PHE A 323 7.52 18.04 0.05
N ASP A 324 8.07 18.68 -1.00
CA ASP A 324 8.15 20.14 -1.08
C ASP A 324 6.89 20.70 -1.75
N VAL A 325 5.96 21.20 -0.93
CA VAL A 325 4.69 21.75 -1.40
C VAL A 325 4.72 23.27 -1.28
N PRO A 326 4.62 24.00 -2.41
CA PRO A 326 4.60 25.46 -2.36
C PRO A 326 3.43 26.00 -1.55
N PRO A 327 3.61 27.10 -0.78
CA PRO A 327 2.55 27.70 0.03
C PRO A 327 1.29 28.06 -0.76
N VAL A 328 1.43 28.38 -2.05
CA VAL A 328 0.29 28.70 -2.93
C VAL A 328 -0.67 27.53 -3.09
N VAL A 329 -0.17 26.29 -3.10
CA VAL A 329 -1.01 25.08 -3.21
C VAL A 329 -1.86 24.91 -1.95
N HIS A 330 -1.24 25.08 -0.77
CA HIS A 330 -1.98 25.07 0.50
C HIS A 330 -3.02 26.19 0.56
N LYS A 331 -2.67 27.39 0.11
CA LYS A 331 -3.61 28.52 0.05
C LYS A 331 -4.78 28.20 -0.86
N SER A 332 -4.54 27.70 -2.07
CA SER A 332 -5.59 27.36 -3.04
C SER A 332 -6.56 26.30 -2.49
N LEU A 333 -6.03 25.26 -1.82
CA LEU A 333 -6.89 24.27 -1.17
C LEU A 333 -7.72 24.90 -0.04
N ASN A 334 -7.14 25.74 0.80
CA ASN A 334 -7.84 26.39 1.89
C ASN A 334 -8.94 27.33 1.37
N ASP A 335 -8.66 28.11 0.32
CA ASP A 335 -9.63 28.99 -0.33
C ASP A 335 -10.81 28.17 -0.90
N TYR A 336 -10.51 27.05 -1.57
CA TYR A 336 -11.50 26.12 -2.10
C TYR A 336 -12.38 25.54 -0.97
N ILE A 337 -11.77 24.98 0.08
CA ILE A 337 -12.51 24.41 1.23
C ILE A 337 -13.38 25.47 1.91
N SER A 338 -12.88 26.70 2.02
CA SER A 338 -13.63 27.84 2.58
C SER A 338 -14.84 28.22 1.73
N ALA A 339 -14.76 28.04 0.41
CA ALA A 339 -15.87 28.26 -0.50
C ALA A 339 -16.91 27.12 -0.47
N VAL A 340 -16.45 25.86 -0.42
CA VAL A 340 -17.31 24.66 -0.40
C VAL A 340 -17.99 24.48 0.94
N LYS A 341 -17.27 24.70 2.04
CA LYS A 341 -17.72 24.49 3.44
C LYS A 341 -18.33 23.11 3.65
N PRO A 342 -17.60 22.02 3.29
CA PRO A 342 -18.13 20.69 3.46
C PRO A 342 -18.36 20.38 4.94
N SER A 343 -19.48 19.74 5.26
CA SER A 343 -19.83 19.39 6.64
C SER A 343 -20.80 18.22 6.72
N GLY A 344 -20.87 17.58 7.87
CA GLY A 344 -21.79 16.47 8.11
C GLY A 344 -21.24 15.11 7.74
N SER A 345 -22.08 14.22 7.22
CA SER A 345 -21.72 12.87 6.81
C SER A 345 -20.91 12.86 5.51
N MET A 346 -20.26 11.74 5.21
CA MET A 346 -19.48 11.60 3.98
C MET A 346 -20.28 11.87 2.70
N PRO A 347 -21.52 11.38 2.53
CA PRO A 347 -22.36 11.77 1.39
C PRO A 347 -22.62 13.28 1.31
N GLN A 348 -22.78 13.97 2.45
CA GLN A 348 -22.95 15.41 2.48
C GLN A 348 -21.68 16.17 2.07
N HIS A 349 -20.49 15.67 2.44
CA HIS A 349 -19.22 16.20 1.94
C HIS A 349 -19.14 16.07 0.42
N PHE A 350 -19.39 14.89 -0.15
CA PHE A 350 -19.44 14.71 -1.60
C PHE A 350 -20.44 15.65 -2.27
N GLN A 351 -21.66 15.76 -1.71
CA GLN A 351 -22.68 16.65 -2.25
C GLN A 351 -22.23 18.11 -2.25
N ALA A 352 -21.55 18.57 -1.20
CA ALA A 352 -21.04 19.94 -1.12
C ALA A 352 -19.98 20.20 -2.21
N HIS A 353 -19.03 19.29 -2.40
CA HIS A 353 -18.02 19.38 -3.45
C HIS A 353 -18.64 19.38 -4.85
N MET A 354 -19.58 18.46 -5.12
CA MET A 354 -20.24 18.35 -6.41
C MET A 354 -21.12 19.57 -6.71
N ASN A 355 -21.85 20.10 -5.73
CA ASN A 355 -22.65 21.32 -5.92
C ASN A 355 -21.77 22.53 -6.25
N HIS A 356 -20.55 22.61 -5.69
CA HIS A 356 -19.61 23.67 -6.02
C HIS A 356 -19.05 23.50 -7.43
N TYR A 357 -18.71 22.29 -7.82
CA TYR A 357 -18.25 21.94 -9.16
C TYR A 357 -19.29 22.26 -10.24
N TRP A 358 -20.56 21.87 -10.04
CA TRP A 358 -21.62 22.17 -10.99
C TRP A 358 -21.89 23.67 -11.12
N ARG A 359 -21.86 24.42 -10.02
CA ARG A 359 -22.01 25.89 -10.09
C ARG A 359 -20.87 26.54 -10.88
N TRP A 360 -19.67 26.01 -10.79
CA TRP A 360 -18.55 26.50 -11.57
C TRP A 360 -18.74 26.20 -13.07
N ILE A 361 -19.20 25.02 -13.45
CA ILE A 361 -19.55 24.69 -14.83
C ILE A 361 -20.67 25.59 -15.35
N ASP A 362 -21.78 25.74 -14.59
CA ASP A 362 -22.90 26.56 -14.97
C ASP A 362 -22.57 28.05 -15.13
N SER A 363 -21.51 28.54 -14.47
CA SER A 363 -21.02 29.90 -14.64
C SER A 363 -20.29 30.15 -15.98
N GLY A 364 -20.05 29.11 -16.79
CA GLY A 364 -19.32 29.18 -18.05
C GLY A 364 -17.80 29.25 -17.92
N LEU A 365 -17.26 29.48 -16.71
CA LEU A 365 -15.81 29.65 -16.51
C LEU A 365 -15.01 28.39 -16.89
N ALA A 366 -15.61 27.21 -16.75
CA ALA A 366 -14.97 25.96 -17.14
C ALA A 366 -14.77 25.83 -18.65
N MET A 367 -15.68 26.38 -19.45
CA MET A 367 -15.63 26.31 -20.91
C MET A 367 -14.60 27.28 -21.47
N GLU A 368 -14.52 28.51 -20.94
CA GLU A 368 -13.51 29.50 -21.33
C GLU A 368 -12.08 29.01 -21.04
N ASP A 369 -11.86 28.37 -19.90
CA ASP A 369 -10.56 27.82 -19.51
C ASP A 369 -10.11 26.65 -20.43
N VAL A 370 -11.06 25.84 -20.91
CA VAL A 370 -10.81 24.74 -21.86
C VAL A 370 -10.53 25.27 -23.26
N GLU A 371 -11.22 26.32 -23.71
CA GLU A 371 -11.02 26.91 -25.02
C GLU A 371 -9.69 27.70 -25.11
N GLN A 372 -9.32 28.47 -24.08
CA GLN A 372 -8.04 29.17 -24.03
C GLN A 372 -6.85 28.21 -24.06
N LYS A 373 -6.94 27.05 -23.41
CA LYS A 373 -5.87 26.03 -23.39
C LYS A 373 -5.81 25.16 -24.65
N ARG A 374 -6.87 25.18 -25.48
CA ARG A 374 -6.82 24.55 -26.81
C ARG A 374 -6.19 25.44 -27.89
N GLN A 375 -6.07 26.74 -27.63
CA GLN A 375 -5.50 27.73 -28.56
C GLN A 375 -4.04 28.06 -28.22
N ALA A 376 -3.50 27.67 -27.10
CA ALA A 376 -2.12 27.77 -26.68
C ALA A 376 -1.36 26.45 -26.84
#